data_2a1f939b22dbd54392338f659b2fc73a
#
_entry.id   2a1f939b22dbd54392338f659b2fc73a
#
_cell.length_a   1.000
_cell.length_b   1.000
_cell.length_c   1.000
_cell.angle_alpha   90.00
_cell.angle_beta   90.00
_cell.angle_gamma   90.00
#
_symmetry.space_group_name_H-M   'P 1'
#
loop_
_entity.id
_entity.type
_entity.pdbx_description
1 polymer ?
#
loop_
_entity_poly.entity_id
_entity_poly.type
_entity_poly.pdbx_seq_one_letter_code
_entity_poly.pdbx_strand_id
1 'polypeptide(L)'
;MRVAIVGGGWAGIAAAVALADAGHDIAVFEMAPQLGGRARSVAGQPDYDNGQHILIGAYRDSLALMRRLGVDPELVLKRLPLALPYPGEPGLRLPPGSPLIAFTRGVLAHGGWPLSARLGLLAAAGGWLAHDFRCAAGLSVAELCAGLPATVKRDLVEPLCVAALNTPARQASAQVFLRVLKDALFSGAGSADLLLPRRPLSELLAGPATAWLGGRLRLGRRVQSIEPGWRVDGEAFDAVVLACTSVEAARLAAPLNAGWAAEAQGLRFEPIVTVYLHSPGSTLPAPMLALCEGADAPAQFAFDHGQLGGAPGRFAFVVSGAAPWVERGGCAEAVLAQATRELRWATPPVVDRLLTEKRATFACTPGLARPPARIAPGLFAAGDYIAGPYPATLEGAVRAGLAAAQGVAAEAGTAANGAASGSPTKTP
;
A
#
# COMPACT_ATOMS: atom_id res chain seq x y z
N MET A 1 16.46 -12.56 22.56
CA MET A 1 16.95 -13.15 21.31
C MET A 1 17.53 -12.05 20.44
N ARG A 2 18.46 -12.41 19.58
CA ARG A 2 19.03 -11.55 18.56
C ARG A 2 18.38 -11.85 17.22
N VAL A 3 17.71 -10.87 16.59
CA VAL A 3 16.88 -11.06 15.39
C VAL A 3 17.41 -10.24 14.23
N ALA A 4 17.62 -10.89 13.08
CA ALA A 4 17.94 -10.19 11.83
C ALA A 4 16.67 -9.83 11.09
N ILE A 5 16.58 -8.58 10.59
CA ILE A 5 15.50 -8.11 9.73
C ILE A 5 16.10 -7.71 8.38
N VAL A 6 15.73 -8.41 7.31
CA VAL A 6 16.28 -8.21 5.96
C VAL A 6 15.29 -7.44 5.13
N GLY A 7 15.55 -6.14 4.93
CA GLY A 7 14.70 -5.18 4.24
C GLY A 7 14.17 -4.10 5.17
N GLY A 8 14.39 -2.84 4.78
CA GLY A 8 14.03 -1.63 5.53
C GLY A 8 12.81 -0.89 4.96
N GLY A 9 11.87 -1.63 4.34
CA GLY A 9 10.56 -1.10 3.96
C GLY A 9 9.62 -0.96 5.17
N TRP A 10 8.39 -0.51 4.96
CA TRP A 10 7.39 -0.33 6.02
C TRP A 10 7.16 -1.60 6.85
N ALA A 11 7.16 -2.79 6.21
CA ALA A 11 7.07 -4.07 6.91
C ALA A 11 8.27 -4.34 7.82
N GLY A 12 9.49 -4.11 7.33
CA GLY A 12 10.71 -4.31 8.11
C GLY A 12 10.84 -3.34 9.26
N ILE A 13 10.46 -2.07 9.06
CA ILE A 13 10.41 -1.06 10.13
C ILE A 13 9.39 -1.48 11.21
N ALA A 14 8.19 -1.93 10.81
CA ALA A 14 7.17 -2.40 11.74
C ALA A 14 7.65 -3.61 12.56
N ALA A 15 8.27 -4.59 11.91
CA ALA A 15 8.85 -5.76 12.58
C ALA A 15 9.98 -5.35 13.54
N ALA A 16 10.86 -4.43 13.13
CA ALA A 16 11.97 -3.94 13.95
C ALA A 16 11.48 -3.24 15.22
N VAL A 17 10.50 -2.36 15.08
CA VAL A 17 9.91 -1.65 16.23
C VAL A 17 9.24 -2.62 17.19
N ALA A 18 8.40 -3.53 16.68
CA ALA A 18 7.68 -4.49 17.52
C ALA A 18 8.61 -5.46 18.25
N LEU A 19 9.66 -5.96 17.60
CA LEU A 19 10.64 -6.84 18.22
C LEU A 19 11.49 -6.13 19.28
N ALA A 20 11.90 -4.89 19.01
CA ALA A 20 12.64 -4.11 20.00
C ALA A 20 11.79 -3.74 21.21
N ASP A 21 10.50 -3.40 21.00
CA ASP A 21 9.55 -3.13 22.09
C ASP A 21 9.29 -4.38 22.94
N ALA A 22 9.42 -5.59 22.35
CA ALA A 22 9.37 -6.87 23.05
C ALA A 22 10.71 -7.25 23.75
N GLY A 23 11.73 -6.37 23.72
CA GLY A 23 13.02 -6.58 24.38
C GLY A 23 14.01 -7.44 23.61
N HIS A 24 13.81 -7.64 22.31
CA HIS A 24 14.78 -8.36 21.46
C HIS A 24 15.89 -7.43 20.97
N ASP A 25 17.10 -7.96 20.83
CA ASP A 25 18.20 -7.30 20.12
C ASP A 25 17.96 -7.46 18.61
N ILE A 26 18.04 -6.37 17.86
CA ILE A 26 17.72 -6.37 16.42
C ILE A 26 18.85 -5.82 15.56
N ALA A 27 19.00 -6.37 14.35
CA ALA A 27 19.83 -5.82 13.30
C ALA A 27 19.01 -5.72 12.01
N VAL A 28 18.91 -4.51 11.43
CA VAL A 28 18.18 -4.26 10.18
C VAL A 28 19.16 -4.10 9.03
N PHE A 29 19.03 -4.92 7.99
CA PHE A 29 19.83 -4.89 6.77
C PHE A 29 19.01 -4.29 5.64
N GLU A 30 19.48 -3.22 5.04
CA GLU A 30 18.84 -2.60 3.87
C GLU A 30 19.86 -2.42 2.74
N MET A 31 19.54 -2.92 1.55
CA MET A 31 20.42 -2.85 0.39
C MET A 31 20.55 -1.44 -0.19
N ALA A 32 19.51 -0.62 -0.03
CA ALA A 32 19.51 0.75 -0.51
C ALA A 32 20.25 1.70 0.46
N PRO A 33 20.64 2.90 0.00
CA PRO A 33 21.26 3.92 0.87
C PRO A 33 20.27 4.57 1.84
N GLN A 34 18.97 4.24 1.78
CA GLN A 34 17.91 4.79 2.63
C GLN A 34 16.82 3.75 2.88
N LEU A 35 16.09 3.91 3.99
CA LEU A 35 14.91 3.13 4.32
C LEU A 35 13.68 3.56 3.49
N GLY A 36 12.56 2.83 3.66
CA GLY A 36 11.24 3.16 3.13
C GLY A 36 10.75 2.21 2.04
N GLY A 37 11.64 1.42 1.44
CA GLY A 37 11.28 0.48 0.37
C GLY A 37 10.69 1.21 -0.85
N ARG A 38 9.47 0.85 -1.26
CA ARG A 38 8.76 1.49 -2.38
C ARG A 38 8.16 2.86 -2.01
N ALA A 39 7.75 3.05 -0.76
CA ALA A 39 7.20 4.31 -0.27
C ALA A 39 8.31 5.18 0.36
N ARG A 40 9.04 5.89 -0.49
CA ARG A 40 10.13 6.78 -0.11
C ARG A 40 10.26 7.91 -1.12
N SER A 41 10.96 8.96 -0.71
CA SER A 41 11.38 10.03 -1.64
C SER A 41 12.57 9.54 -2.48
N VAL A 42 12.74 10.14 -3.65
CA VAL A 42 13.83 9.80 -4.57
C VAL A 42 15.15 10.26 -3.96
N ALA A 43 16.13 9.37 -3.90
CA ALA A 43 17.44 9.67 -3.33
C ALA A 43 18.10 10.87 -4.04
N GLY A 44 18.55 11.86 -3.25
CA GLY A 44 19.15 13.10 -3.75
C GLY A 44 18.15 14.09 -4.37
N GLN A 45 16.86 13.77 -4.40
CA GLN A 45 15.80 14.62 -4.94
C GLN A 45 14.53 14.52 -4.05
N PRO A 46 14.57 15.05 -2.83
CA PRO A 46 13.51 14.86 -1.84
C PRO A 46 12.14 15.42 -2.25
N ASP A 47 12.13 16.31 -3.22
CA ASP A 47 10.89 16.90 -3.77
C ASP A 47 10.08 15.93 -4.63
N TYR A 48 10.63 14.76 -4.98
CA TYR A 48 9.95 13.73 -5.74
C TYR A 48 9.88 12.45 -4.93
N ASP A 49 8.67 11.93 -4.80
CA ASP A 49 8.43 10.64 -4.19
C ASP A 49 8.39 9.53 -5.25
N ASN A 50 8.76 8.31 -4.85
CA ASN A 50 8.64 7.13 -5.69
C ASN A 50 7.17 6.71 -5.80
N GLY A 51 6.39 7.50 -6.53
CA GLY A 51 4.95 7.37 -6.65
C GLY A 51 4.17 8.18 -5.62
N GLN A 52 2.91 8.47 -5.95
CA GLN A 52 1.98 9.16 -5.05
C GLN A 52 1.27 8.12 -4.18
N HIS A 53 1.40 8.24 -2.86
CA HIS A 53 0.76 7.34 -1.93
C HIS A 53 -0.39 8.05 -1.20
N ILE A 54 -1.51 7.34 -1.06
CA ILE A 54 -2.66 7.76 -0.28
C ILE A 54 -2.82 6.77 0.87
N LEU A 55 -2.98 7.27 2.09
CA LEU A 55 -3.43 6.48 3.21
C LEU A 55 -4.93 6.75 3.41
N ILE A 56 -5.60 5.87 4.12
CA ILE A 56 -6.99 6.10 4.54
C ILE A 56 -7.09 6.02 6.07
N GLY A 57 -8.15 6.60 6.63
CA GLY A 57 -8.35 6.61 8.07
C GLY A 57 -8.44 5.22 8.71
N ALA A 58 -8.72 4.18 7.92
CA ALA A 58 -8.70 2.78 8.34
C ALA A 58 -7.29 2.20 8.57
N TYR A 59 -6.21 2.88 8.14
CA TYR A 59 -4.82 2.41 8.27
C TYR A 59 -4.28 2.64 9.68
N ARG A 60 -4.89 1.97 10.67
CA ARG A 60 -4.65 2.20 12.10
C ARG A 60 -3.25 1.81 12.52
N ASP A 61 -2.73 0.68 12.04
CA ASP A 61 -1.42 0.18 12.42
C ASP A 61 -0.30 1.04 11.82
N SER A 62 -0.48 1.53 10.59
CA SER A 62 0.44 2.48 9.97
C SER A 62 0.50 3.80 10.71
N LEU A 63 -0.66 4.37 11.07
CA LEU A 63 -0.74 5.61 11.85
C LEU A 63 -0.18 5.43 13.27
N ALA A 64 -0.40 4.28 13.91
CA ALA A 64 0.18 3.97 15.21
C ALA A 64 1.70 3.84 15.15
N LEU A 65 2.23 3.20 14.10
CA LEU A 65 3.68 3.09 13.88
C LEU A 65 4.34 4.47 13.67
N MET A 66 3.69 5.36 12.89
CA MET A 66 4.17 6.74 12.74
C MET A 66 4.27 7.44 14.10
N ARG A 67 3.22 7.39 14.92
CA ARG A 67 3.23 7.99 16.27
C ARG A 67 4.30 7.36 17.18
N ARG A 68 4.48 6.04 17.11
CA ARG A 68 5.51 5.32 17.88
C ARG A 68 6.93 5.81 17.52
N LEU A 69 7.14 6.26 16.30
CA LEU A 69 8.40 6.83 15.82
C LEU A 69 8.47 8.36 15.96
N GLY A 70 7.53 8.97 16.69
CA GLY A 70 7.53 10.41 16.97
C GLY A 70 6.97 11.28 15.86
N VAL A 71 6.27 10.70 14.88
CA VAL A 71 5.59 11.45 13.82
C VAL A 71 4.11 11.61 14.18
N ASP A 72 3.64 12.84 14.25
CA ASP A 72 2.21 13.12 14.38
C ASP A 72 1.54 13.08 13.00
N PRO A 73 0.67 12.08 12.72
CA PRO A 73 -0.01 11.98 11.44
C PRO A 73 -0.85 13.20 11.07
N GLU A 74 -1.41 13.91 12.04
CA GLU A 74 -2.27 15.09 11.78
C GLU A 74 -1.45 16.28 11.27
N LEU A 75 -0.15 16.34 11.57
CA LEU A 75 0.74 17.38 11.06
C LEU A 75 1.30 17.07 9.66
N VAL A 76 1.53 15.80 9.35
CA VAL A 76 2.22 15.38 8.11
C VAL A 76 1.27 14.85 7.04
N LEU A 77 -0.01 14.63 7.37
CA LEU A 77 -1.05 14.18 6.45
C LEU A 77 -2.19 15.20 6.41
N LYS A 78 -2.69 15.48 5.22
CA LYS A 78 -3.93 16.25 5.03
C LYS A 78 -5.10 15.27 5.04
N ARG A 79 -5.92 15.33 6.08
CA ARG A 79 -7.14 14.55 6.19
C ARG A 79 -8.27 15.21 5.45
N LEU A 80 -8.92 14.49 4.55
CA LEU A 80 -10.06 14.94 3.77
C LEU A 80 -11.15 13.85 3.81
N PRO A 81 -12.44 14.20 3.96
CA PRO A 81 -13.53 13.26 3.71
C PRO A 81 -13.38 12.63 2.32
N LEU A 82 -13.74 11.36 2.16
CA LEU A 82 -13.69 10.71 0.85
C LEU A 82 -14.47 11.52 -0.17
N ALA A 83 -13.75 12.01 -1.17
CA ALA A 83 -14.31 12.70 -2.31
C ALA A 83 -13.53 12.31 -3.57
N LEU A 84 -14.27 12.11 -4.66
CA LEU A 84 -13.73 11.83 -5.99
C LEU A 84 -14.22 12.92 -6.95
N PRO A 85 -13.72 14.16 -6.83
CA PRO A 85 -14.08 15.23 -7.74
C PRO A 85 -13.42 15.01 -9.11
N TYR A 86 -14.19 15.23 -10.18
CA TYR A 86 -13.70 15.22 -11.55
C TYR A 86 -13.56 16.64 -12.09
N PRO A 87 -12.81 16.87 -13.17
CA PRO A 87 -12.77 18.16 -13.84
C PRO A 87 -14.16 18.62 -14.25
N GLY A 88 -14.62 19.75 -13.68
CA GLY A 88 -15.96 20.32 -13.96
C GLY A 88 -17.13 19.65 -13.25
N GLU A 89 -16.93 18.57 -12.52
CA GLU A 89 -17.99 17.85 -11.80
C GLU A 89 -17.59 17.58 -10.34
N PRO A 90 -18.54 17.69 -9.39
CA PRO A 90 -18.24 17.47 -7.97
C PRO A 90 -17.93 16.00 -7.64
N GLY A 91 -18.33 15.04 -8.49
CA GLY A 91 -18.20 13.61 -8.26
C GLY A 91 -18.88 13.13 -6.98
N LEU A 92 -18.52 11.92 -6.52
CA LEU A 92 -18.99 11.40 -5.24
C LEU A 92 -18.28 12.12 -4.09
N ARG A 93 -19.06 12.61 -3.11
CA ARG A 93 -18.56 13.21 -1.86
C ARG A 93 -19.28 12.61 -0.67
N LEU A 94 -18.53 12.12 0.29
CA LEU A 94 -19.11 11.60 1.53
C LEU A 94 -19.15 12.75 2.57
N PRO A 95 -20.34 13.07 3.13
CA PRO A 95 -20.41 14.04 4.22
C PRO A 95 -19.77 13.46 5.49
N PRO A 96 -19.36 14.31 6.46
CA PRO A 96 -18.86 13.83 7.74
C PRO A 96 -19.91 12.98 8.48
N GLY A 97 -19.42 12.00 9.27
CA GLY A 97 -20.29 11.16 10.10
C GLY A 97 -19.94 9.68 10.06
N SER A 98 -20.88 8.83 10.46
CA SER A 98 -20.74 7.38 10.34
C SER A 98 -20.57 6.99 8.88
N PRO A 99 -19.55 6.20 8.50
CA PRO A 99 -19.23 5.91 7.11
C PRO A 99 -20.40 5.37 6.29
N LEU A 100 -21.21 4.45 6.87
CA LEU A 100 -22.39 3.90 6.19
C LEU A 100 -23.44 4.98 5.87
N ILE A 101 -23.73 5.85 6.86
CA ILE A 101 -24.69 6.97 6.68
C ILE A 101 -24.12 7.97 5.67
N ALA A 102 -22.82 8.30 5.81
CA ALA A 102 -22.12 9.20 4.91
C ALA A 102 -22.16 8.67 3.46
N PHE A 103 -21.89 7.38 3.27
CA PHE A 103 -21.99 6.72 1.96
C PHE A 103 -23.40 6.82 1.38
N THR A 104 -24.42 6.43 2.15
CA THR A 104 -25.82 6.50 1.71
C THR A 104 -26.21 7.94 1.29
N ARG A 105 -25.88 8.92 2.13
CA ARG A 105 -26.20 10.34 1.84
C ARG A 105 -25.40 10.86 0.66
N GLY A 106 -24.13 10.52 0.55
CA GLY A 106 -23.27 10.90 -0.58
C GLY A 106 -23.79 10.36 -1.92
N VAL A 107 -24.18 9.08 -1.94
CA VAL A 107 -24.80 8.44 -3.14
C VAL A 107 -26.11 9.10 -3.50
N LEU A 108 -27.01 9.34 -2.54
CA LEU A 108 -28.30 9.99 -2.79
C LEU A 108 -28.14 11.45 -3.24
N ALA A 109 -27.13 12.15 -2.78
CA ALA A 109 -26.84 13.54 -3.14
C ALA A 109 -26.10 13.70 -4.47
N HIS A 110 -25.65 12.60 -5.11
CA HIS A 110 -24.84 12.67 -6.34
C HIS A 110 -25.67 13.23 -7.51
N GLY A 111 -25.39 14.46 -7.96
CA GLY A 111 -26.17 15.16 -8.97
C GLY A 111 -26.04 14.60 -10.39
N GLY A 112 -24.89 14.01 -10.73
CA GLY A 112 -24.60 13.49 -12.08
C GLY A 112 -25.20 12.11 -12.38
N TRP A 113 -25.74 11.39 -11.37
CA TRP A 113 -26.32 10.07 -11.58
C TRP A 113 -27.85 10.08 -11.56
N PRO A 114 -28.53 9.35 -12.47
CA PRO A 114 -29.97 9.17 -12.39
C PRO A 114 -30.34 8.43 -11.10
N LEU A 115 -31.59 8.63 -10.63
CA LEU A 115 -32.07 8.02 -9.38
C LEU A 115 -31.94 6.48 -9.39
N SER A 116 -32.22 5.85 -10.53
CA SER A 116 -32.08 4.40 -10.71
C SER A 116 -30.63 3.92 -10.46
N ALA A 117 -29.63 4.69 -10.88
CA ALA A 117 -28.23 4.37 -10.65
C ALA A 117 -27.85 4.48 -9.16
N ARG A 118 -28.35 5.51 -8.47
CA ARG A 118 -28.14 5.70 -7.03
C ARG A 118 -28.77 4.56 -6.23
N LEU A 119 -30.02 4.22 -6.53
CA LEU A 119 -30.73 3.12 -5.86
C LEU A 119 -30.10 1.76 -6.19
N GLY A 120 -29.65 1.54 -7.42
CA GLY A 120 -28.93 0.33 -7.82
C GLY A 120 -27.63 0.13 -7.04
N LEU A 121 -26.84 1.19 -6.84
CA LEU A 121 -25.63 1.13 -6.03
C LEU A 121 -25.93 0.84 -4.55
N LEU A 122 -26.95 1.51 -3.98
CA LEU A 122 -27.34 1.27 -2.59
C LEU A 122 -27.87 -0.16 -2.39
N ALA A 123 -28.64 -0.69 -3.33
CA ALA A 123 -29.11 -2.08 -3.29
C ALA A 123 -27.94 -3.08 -3.36
N ALA A 124 -26.96 -2.85 -4.24
CA ALA A 124 -25.76 -3.69 -4.32
C ALA A 124 -24.96 -3.62 -3.03
N ALA A 125 -24.73 -2.43 -2.48
CA ALA A 125 -24.02 -2.24 -1.21
C ALA A 125 -24.75 -2.91 -0.04
N GLY A 126 -26.08 -2.84 -0.01
CA GLY A 126 -26.94 -3.57 0.95
C GLY A 126 -26.79 -5.09 0.82
N GLY A 127 -26.72 -5.60 -0.41
CA GLY A 127 -26.44 -7.01 -0.68
C GLY A 127 -25.05 -7.44 -0.20
N TRP A 128 -24.01 -6.65 -0.45
CA TRP A 128 -22.66 -6.93 0.06
C TRP A 128 -22.61 -6.92 1.59
N LEU A 129 -23.30 -5.99 2.21
CA LEU A 129 -23.41 -5.92 3.67
C LEU A 129 -24.12 -7.17 4.23
N ALA A 130 -25.25 -7.58 3.63
CA ALA A 130 -26.00 -8.77 4.07
C ALA A 130 -25.19 -10.07 3.98
N HIS A 131 -24.22 -10.12 3.06
CA HIS A 131 -23.29 -11.25 2.91
C HIS A 131 -21.94 -11.02 3.62
N ASP A 132 -21.87 -10.10 4.57
CA ASP A 132 -20.66 -9.74 5.33
C ASP A 132 -19.46 -9.41 4.41
N PHE A 133 -19.72 -8.77 3.25
CA PHE A 133 -18.69 -8.46 2.25
C PHE A 133 -17.92 -9.70 1.76
N ARG A 134 -18.61 -10.83 1.62
CA ARG A 134 -18.08 -12.08 1.08
C ARG A 134 -18.66 -12.37 -0.28
N CYS A 135 -17.84 -12.93 -1.16
CA CYS A 135 -18.25 -13.43 -2.47
C CYS A 135 -17.47 -14.71 -2.83
N ALA A 136 -17.82 -15.34 -3.94
CA ALA A 136 -17.07 -16.48 -4.45
C ALA A 136 -15.62 -16.06 -4.78
N ALA A 137 -14.65 -16.90 -4.39
CA ALA A 137 -13.23 -16.61 -4.48
C ALA A 137 -12.72 -16.34 -5.92
N GLY A 138 -13.39 -16.90 -6.92
CA GLY A 138 -13.03 -16.75 -8.33
C GLY A 138 -13.60 -15.51 -9.03
N LEU A 139 -14.43 -14.69 -8.34
CA LEU A 139 -15.06 -13.52 -8.97
C LEU A 139 -14.08 -12.35 -9.13
N SER A 140 -14.15 -11.70 -10.30
CA SER A 140 -13.56 -10.39 -10.53
C SER A 140 -14.48 -9.26 -10.06
N VAL A 141 -13.92 -8.06 -9.86
CA VAL A 141 -14.69 -6.85 -9.52
C VAL A 141 -15.70 -6.52 -10.63
N ALA A 142 -15.33 -6.71 -11.90
CA ALA A 142 -16.23 -6.48 -13.02
C ALA A 142 -17.45 -7.40 -12.99
N GLU A 143 -17.25 -8.69 -12.66
CA GLU A 143 -18.35 -9.67 -12.50
C GLU A 143 -19.21 -9.36 -11.27
N LEU A 144 -18.60 -9.05 -10.12
CA LEU A 144 -19.32 -8.63 -8.92
C LEU A 144 -20.23 -7.43 -9.17
N CYS A 145 -19.75 -6.48 -9.98
CA CYS A 145 -20.43 -5.23 -10.30
C CYS A 145 -21.19 -5.27 -11.64
N ALA A 146 -21.38 -6.45 -12.26
CA ALA A 146 -21.99 -6.57 -13.59
C ALA A 146 -23.38 -5.92 -13.66
N GLY A 147 -24.19 -6.06 -12.60
CA GLY A 147 -25.53 -5.48 -12.49
C GLY A 147 -25.57 -3.97 -12.21
N LEU A 148 -24.44 -3.31 -11.94
CA LEU A 148 -24.43 -1.87 -11.75
C LEU A 148 -24.51 -1.10 -13.07
N PRO A 149 -25.16 0.08 -13.07
CA PRO A 149 -25.18 0.98 -14.23
C PRO A 149 -23.78 1.36 -14.70
N ALA A 150 -23.62 1.56 -16.01
CA ALA A 150 -22.32 1.90 -16.62
C ALA A 150 -21.69 3.16 -16.02
N THR A 151 -22.51 4.18 -15.71
CA THR A 151 -22.06 5.42 -15.08
C THR A 151 -21.46 5.17 -13.71
N VAL A 152 -22.08 4.34 -12.85
CA VAL A 152 -21.54 3.99 -11.53
C VAL A 152 -20.24 3.19 -11.66
N LYS A 153 -20.16 2.28 -12.62
CA LYS A 153 -18.92 1.51 -12.87
C LYS A 153 -17.78 2.43 -13.27
N ARG A 154 -18.01 3.32 -14.25
CA ARG A 154 -17.01 4.26 -14.75
C ARG A 154 -16.58 5.29 -13.70
N ASP A 155 -17.53 5.90 -12.98
CA ASP A 155 -17.27 7.07 -12.14
C ASP A 155 -16.90 6.69 -10.69
N LEU A 156 -17.07 5.42 -10.29
CA LEU A 156 -16.80 4.99 -8.92
C LEU A 156 -16.04 3.66 -8.84
N VAL A 157 -16.59 2.58 -9.44
CA VAL A 157 -16.05 1.23 -9.21
C VAL A 157 -14.65 1.08 -9.81
N GLU A 158 -14.48 1.47 -11.07
CA GLU A 158 -13.22 1.34 -11.80
C GLU A 158 -12.11 2.20 -11.16
N PRO A 159 -12.32 3.50 -10.88
CA PRO A 159 -11.32 4.33 -10.19
C PRO A 159 -10.96 3.82 -8.79
N LEU A 160 -11.96 3.41 -8.00
CA LEU A 160 -11.69 2.86 -6.66
C LEU A 160 -10.96 1.53 -6.72
N CYS A 161 -11.33 0.66 -7.66
CA CYS A 161 -10.66 -0.63 -7.85
C CYS A 161 -9.18 -0.44 -8.18
N VAL A 162 -8.90 0.41 -9.16
CA VAL A 162 -7.52 0.68 -9.60
C VAL A 162 -6.73 1.41 -8.50
N ALA A 163 -7.34 2.38 -7.80
CA ALA A 163 -6.69 3.07 -6.69
C ALA A 163 -6.34 2.13 -5.53
N ALA A 164 -7.23 1.17 -5.22
CA ALA A 164 -7.06 0.28 -4.08
C ALA A 164 -6.22 -0.96 -4.38
N LEU A 165 -6.34 -1.54 -5.59
CA LEU A 165 -5.75 -2.84 -5.93
C LEU A 165 -4.66 -2.74 -7.01
N ASN A 166 -4.50 -1.59 -7.66
CA ASN A 166 -3.64 -1.39 -8.82
C ASN A 166 -3.82 -2.49 -9.90
N THR A 167 -5.01 -3.04 -10.00
CA THR A 167 -5.36 -4.12 -10.92
C THR A 167 -6.69 -3.73 -11.57
N PRO A 168 -6.81 -3.78 -12.91
CA PRO A 168 -8.06 -3.43 -13.60
C PRO A 168 -9.24 -4.28 -13.13
N ALA A 169 -10.44 -3.71 -13.04
CA ALA A 169 -11.63 -4.35 -12.47
C ALA A 169 -11.97 -5.73 -13.09
N ARG A 170 -11.62 -5.95 -14.36
CA ARG A 170 -11.81 -7.23 -15.05
C ARG A 170 -10.90 -8.35 -14.53
N GLN A 171 -9.78 -7.99 -13.92
CA GLN A 171 -8.77 -8.92 -13.41
C GLN A 171 -8.66 -8.87 -11.89
N ALA A 172 -9.19 -7.83 -11.25
CA ALA A 172 -9.07 -7.61 -9.82
C ALA A 172 -9.98 -8.52 -9.01
N SER A 173 -9.50 -9.02 -7.88
CA SER A 173 -10.26 -9.86 -6.96
C SER A 173 -11.42 -9.11 -6.31
N ALA A 174 -12.65 -9.58 -6.53
CA ALA A 174 -13.85 -9.05 -5.89
C ALA A 174 -13.79 -9.19 -4.36
N GLN A 175 -13.28 -10.31 -3.85
CA GLN A 175 -13.19 -10.54 -2.40
C GLN A 175 -12.26 -9.54 -1.71
N VAL A 176 -11.12 -9.22 -2.33
CA VAL A 176 -10.17 -8.22 -1.79
C VAL A 176 -10.75 -6.81 -1.90
N PHE A 177 -11.42 -6.49 -3.01
CA PHE A 177 -12.13 -5.22 -3.18
C PHE A 177 -13.21 -5.02 -2.12
N LEU A 178 -14.03 -6.04 -1.87
CA LEU A 178 -15.05 -6.02 -0.81
C LEU A 178 -14.42 -5.85 0.57
N ARG A 179 -13.24 -6.42 0.81
CA ARG A 179 -12.51 -6.21 2.07
C ARG A 179 -12.11 -4.75 2.25
N VAL A 180 -11.59 -4.11 1.20
CA VAL A 180 -11.26 -2.67 1.25
C VAL A 180 -12.50 -1.83 1.53
N LEU A 181 -13.62 -2.10 0.86
CA LEU A 181 -14.90 -1.41 1.11
C LEU A 181 -15.39 -1.62 2.55
N LYS A 182 -15.32 -2.85 3.06
CA LYS A 182 -15.68 -3.17 4.45
C LYS A 182 -14.86 -2.33 5.42
N ASP A 183 -13.55 -2.29 5.27
CA ASP A 183 -12.67 -1.55 6.17
C ASP A 183 -12.91 -0.03 6.09
N ALA A 184 -13.10 0.52 4.88
CA ALA A 184 -13.42 1.92 4.70
C ALA A 184 -14.78 2.31 5.31
N LEU A 185 -15.81 1.47 5.16
CA LEU A 185 -17.19 1.80 5.55
C LEU A 185 -17.56 1.36 6.98
N PHE A 186 -16.78 0.46 7.62
CA PHE A 186 -17.18 -0.16 8.90
C PHE A 186 -16.13 -0.11 10.00
N SER A 187 -14.94 0.47 9.74
CA SER A 187 -13.90 0.58 10.77
C SER A 187 -14.07 1.77 11.72
N GLY A 188 -15.17 2.51 11.59
CA GLY A 188 -15.53 3.64 12.45
C GLY A 188 -15.53 5.00 11.75
N ALA A 189 -15.83 6.05 12.49
CA ALA A 189 -15.85 7.42 11.95
C ALA A 189 -14.48 7.81 11.39
N GLY A 190 -14.47 8.42 10.21
CA GLY A 190 -13.25 8.83 9.51
C GLY A 190 -12.44 7.70 8.88
N SER A 191 -12.90 6.43 8.93
CA SER A 191 -12.19 5.31 8.30
C SER A 191 -12.04 5.45 6.78
N ALA A 192 -13.01 6.07 6.11
CA ALA A 192 -12.98 6.35 4.69
C ALA A 192 -12.20 7.62 4.31
N ASP A 193 -11.81 8.45 5.29
CA ASP A 193 -11.10 9.69 4.99
C ASP A 193 -9.81 9.41 4.23
N LEU A 194 -9.54 10.25 3.23
CA LEU A 194 -8.28 10.26 2.51
C LEU A 194 -7.23 11.00 3.35
N LEU A 195 -6.06 10.41 3.48
CA LEU A 195 -4.92 10.97 4.19
C LEU A 195 -3.80 11.21 3.17
N LEU A 196 -3.69 12.44 2.69
CA LEU A 196 -2.74 12.83 1.65
C LEU A 196 -1.46 13.37 2.28
N PRO A 197 -0.26 12.85 1.92
CA PRO A 197 1.01 13.35 2.41
C PRO A 197 1.17 14.87 2.16
N ARG A 198 1.57 15.59 3.21
CA ARG A 198 1.94 17.01 3.19
C ARG A 198 3.45 17.20 3.25
N ARG A 199 4.17 16.12 3.43
CA ARG A 199 5.63 16.04 3.52
C ARG A 199 6.12 14.94 2.58
N PRO A 200 7.38 14.98 2.16
CA PRO A 200 8.02 13.89 1.43
C PRO A 200 7.80 12.54 2.12
N LEU A 201 7.55 11.49 1.36
CA LEU A 201 7.24 10.15 1.91
C LEU A 201 8.30 9.63 2.87
N SER A 202 9.57 9.98 2.64
CA SER A 202 10.65 9.58 3.54
C SER A 202 10.53 10.22 4.93
N GLU A 203 9.87 11.37 5.07
CA GLU A 203 9.64 12.03 6.36
C GLU A 203 8.48 11.40 7.14
N LEU A 204 7.60 10.65 6.49
CA LEU A 204 6.46 10.02 7.15
C LEU A 204 6.89 8.84 8.05
N LEU A 205 7.90 8.08 7.64
CA LEU A 205 8.33 6.89 8.38
C LEU A 205 9.83 6.61 8.26
N ALA A 206 10.41 6.65 7.05
CA ALA A 206 11.77 6.18 6.80
C ALA A 206 12.85 7.00 7.54
N GLY A 207 12.76 8.33 7.52
CA GLY A 207 13.67 9.24 8.23
C GLY A 207 13.60 9.05 9.74
N PRO A 208 12.41 9.16 10.37
CA PRO A 208 12.22 8.88 11.79
C PRO A 208 12.69 7.49 12.20
N ALA A 209 12.41 6.45 11.39
CA ALA A 209 12.90 5.10 11.65
C ALA A 209 14.41 4.99 11.57
N THR A 210 15.06 5.70 10.64
CA THR A 210 16.52 5.75 10.53
C THR A 210 17.13 6.32 11.82
N ALA A 211 16.60 7.44 12.31
CA ALA A 211 17.05 8.05 13.57
C ALA A 211 16.81 7.13 14.77
N TRP A 212 15.65 6.48 14.84
CA TRP A 212 15.29 5.57 15.93
C TRP A 212 16.13 4.29 15.95
N LEU A 213 16.44 3.71 14.78
CA LEU A 213 17.27 2.50 14.67
C LEU A 213 18.72 2.76 15.05
N GLY A 214 19.28 3.89 14.66
CA GLY A 214 20.68 4.23 14.96
C GLY A 214 21.66 3.13 14.54
N GLY A 215 22.51 2.68 15.46
CA GLY A 215 23.54 1.65 15.20
C GLY A 215 23.02 0.25 14.88
N ARG A 216 21.70 0.00 15.02
CA ARG A 216 21.05 -1.26 14.64
C ARG A 216 20.77 -1.35 13.13
N LEU A 217 20.95 -0.26 12.39
CA LEU A 217 20.68 -0.15 10.96
C LEU A 217 21.96 -0.30 10.14
N ARG A 218 21.92 -1.12 9.10
CA ARG A 218 23.01 -1.39 8.16
C ARG A 218 22.54 -1.09 6.73
N LEU A 219 22.71 0.16 6.31
CA LEU A 219 22.39 0.62 4.94
C LEU A 219 23.45 0.17 3.94
N GLY A 220 23.07 0.09 2.65
CA GLY A 220 23.93 -0.35 1.55
C GLY A 220 24.34 -1.83 1.69
N ARG A 221 23.67 -2.61 2.53
CA ARG A 221 24.01 -4.00 2.83
C ARG A 221 22.96 -4.97 2.26
N ARG A 222 23.21 -5.48 1.06
CA ARG A 222 22.44 -6.57 0.49
C ARG A 222 22.86 -7.89 1.12
N VAL A 223 21.94 -8.58 1.78
CA VAL A 223 22.16 -9.92 2.31
C VAL A 223 22.31 -10.92 1.16
N GLN A 224 23.39 -11.68 1.18
CA GLN A 224 23.73 -12.65 0.14
C GLN A 224 23.16 -14.03 0.45
N SER A 225 23.30 -14.49 1.70
CA SER A 225 22.87 -15.83 2.12
C SER A 225 22.26 -15.84 3.52
N ILE A 226 21.41 -16.85 3.72
CA ILE A 226 20.94 -17.28 5.04
C ILE A 226 21.20 -18.78 5.11
N GLU A 227 21.99 -19.19 6.11
CA GLU A 227 22.41 -20.56 6.33
C GLU A 227 21.66 -21.19 7.51
N PRO A 228 21.56 -22.54 7.58
CA PRO A 228 21.01 -23.23 8.75
C PRO A 228 21.64 -22.75 10.06
N GLY A 229 20.84 -22.64 11.13
CA GLY A 229 21.27 -22.02 12.39
C GLY A 229 21.25 -20.49 12.33
N TRP A 230 20.53 -19.93 11.36
CA TRP A 230 20.23 -18.51 11.15
C TRP A 230 21.49 -17.64 11.05
N ARG A 231 22.45 -18.07 10.25
CA ARG A 231 23.59 -17.22 9.89
C ARG A 231 23.24 -16.35 8.68
N VAL A 232 23.21 -15.04 8.89
CA VAL A 232 23.00 -14.03 7.84
C VAL A 232 24.35 -13.51 7.41
N ASP A 233 24.82 -13.84 6.20
CA ASP A 233 26.16 -13.54 5.70
C ASP A 233 27.27 -13.95 6.72
N GLY A 234 27.12 -15.12 7.35
CA GLY A 234 28.06 -15.65 8.36
C GLY A 234 27.86 -15.15 9.79
N GLU A 235 27.06 -14.09 10.02
CA GLU A 235 26.75 -13.56 11.36
C GLU A 235 25.56 -14.33 11.98
N ALA A 236 25.70 -14.78 13.22
CA ALA A 236 24.70 -15.60 13.90
C ALA A 236 23.56 -14.78 14.50
N PHE A 237 22.33 -15.28 14.34
CA PHE A 237 21.10 -14.76 14.92
C PHE A 237 20.26 -15.90 15.49
N ASP A 238 19.30 -15.60 16.33
CA ASP A 238 18.35 -16.58 16.88
C ASP A 238 17.12 -16.75 15.97
N ALA A 239 16.76 -15.70 15.21
CA ALA A 239 15.67 -15.72 14.25
C ALA A 239 15.90 -14.69 13.13
N VAL A 240 15.18 -14.86 12.01
CA VAL A 240 15.27 -13.98 10.84
C VAL A 240 13.88 -13.60 10.33
N VAL A 241 13.70 -12.32 10.00
CA VAL A 241 12.53 -11.80 9.32
C VAL A 241 12.93 -11.28 7.93
N LEU A 242 12.42 -11.92 6.85
CA LEU A 242 12.59 -11.48 5.47
C LEU A 242 11.52 -10.43 5.15
N ALA A 243 11.88 -9.15 5.29
CA ALA A 243 11.01 -8.01 5.02
C ALA A 243 11.35 -7.31 3.69
N CYS A 244 12.02 -8.00 2.79
CA CYS A 244 12.37 -7.56 1.44
C CYS A 244 11.28 -7.91 0.42
N THR A 245 11.52 -7.60 -0.86
CA THR A 245 10.57 -7.94 -1.95
C THR A 245 10.40 -9.46 -2.05
N SER A 246 9.25 -9.93 -2.57
CA SER A 246 8.96 -11.36 -2.69
C SER A 246 10.04 -12.11 -3.48
N VAL A 247 10.58 -11.50 -4.54
CA VAL A 247 11.65 -12.06 -5.36
C VAL A 247 12.95 -12.23 -4.58
N GLU A 248 13.31 -11.25 -3.76
CA GLU A 248 14.52 -11.30 -2.94
C GLU A 248 14.34 -12.27 -1.75
N ALA A 249 13.14 -12.28 -1.16
CA ALA A 249 12.79 -13.24 -0.13
C ALA A 249 12.81 -14.68 -0.67
N ALA A 250 12.28 -14.90 -1.88
CA ALA A 250 12.35 -16.20 -2.56
C ALA A 250 13.79 -16.66 -2.78
N ARG A 251 14.67 -15.76 -3.24
CA ARG A 251 16.11 -16.07 -3.44
C ARG A 251 16.78 -16.52 -2.13
N LEU A 252 16.51 -15.81 -1.03
CA LEU A 252 17.10 -16.11 0.28
C LEU A 252 16.49 -17.39 0.92
N ALA A 253 15.20 -17.62 0.71
CA ALA A 253 14.49 -18.75 1.28
C ALA A 253 14.65 -20.06 0.48
N ALA A 254 15.02 -20.01 -0.81
CA ALA A 254 15.06 -21.16 -1.69
C ALA A 254 15.89 -22.35 -1.15
N PRO A 255 17.08 -22.14 -0.55
CA PRO A 255 17.86 -23.24 0.04
C PRO A 255 17.21 -23.87 1.28
N LEU A 256 16.28 -23.16 1.94
CA LEU A 256 15.68 -23.51 3.23
C LEU A 256 14.25 -24.05 3.07
N ASN A 257 13.50 -23.50 2.12
CA ASN A 257 12.13 -23.92 1.78
C ASN A 257 11.82 -23.58 0.32
N ALA A 258 12.12 -24.53 -0.58
CA ALA A 258 11.92 -24.37 -2.03
C ALA A 258 10.45 -24.18 -2.41
N GLY A 259 9.49 -24.78 -1.70
CA GLY A 259 8.06 -24.64 -1.96
C GLY A 259 7.59 -23.22 -1.68
N TRP A 260 7.95 -22.64 -0.54
CA TRP A 260 7.66 -21.28 -0.20
C TRP A 260 8.31 -20.29 -1.19
N ALA A 261 9.55 -20.56 -1.55
CA ALA A 261 10.29 -19.73 -2.50
C ALA A 261 9.63 -19.71 -3.88
N ALA A 262 9.15 -20.86 -4.38
CA ALA A 262 8.44 -20.97 -5.64
C ALA A 262 7.12 -20.16 -5.62
N GLU A 263 6.36 -20.22 -4.53
CA GLU A 263 5.13 -19.45 -4.36
C GLU A 263 5.41 -17.92 -4.35
N ALA A 264 6.42 -17.47 -3.60
CA ALA A 264 6.83 -16.07 -3.56
C ALA A 264 7.38 -15.56 -4.90
N GLN A 265 8.13 -16.39 -5.64
CA GLN A 265 8.66 -16.09 -6.96
C GLN A 265 7.56 -16.04 -8.03
N GLY A 266 6.49 -16.82 -7.89
CA GLY A 266 5.38 -16.91 -8.84
C GLY A 266 4.45 -15.71 -8.86
N LEU A 267 4.59 -14.76 -7.93
CA LEU A 267 3.78 -13.55 -7.90
C LEU A 267 4.06 -12.66 -9.11
N ARG A 268 3.00 -12.27 -9.81
CA ARG A 268 3.06 -11.27 -10.88
C ARG A 268 2.88 -9.89 -10.30
N PHE A 269 3.46 -8.88 -10.94
CA PHE A 269 3.43 -7.50 -10.47
C PHE A 269 2.82 -6.58 -11.51
N GLU A 270 2.11 -5.56 -11.01
CA GLU A 270 1.57 -4.45 -11.78
C GLU A 270 2.40 -3.19 -11.53
N PRO A 271 2.86 -2.52 -12.60
CA PRO A 271 3.57 -1.25 -12.47
C PRO A 271 2.64 -0.10 -12.17
N ILE A 272 3.21 0.95 -11.56
CA ILE A 272 2.61 2.28 -11.47
C ILE A 272 3.57 3.27 -12.11
N VAL A 273 3.02 4.16 -12.94
CA VAL A 273 3.75 5.30 -13.49
C VAL A 273 3.24 6.58 -12.83
N THR A 274 4.15 7.42 -12.39
CA THR A 274 3.85 8.76 -11.91
C THR A 274 4.52 9.77 -12.84
N VAL A 275 3.73 10.63 -13.47
CA VAL A 275 4.21 11.72 -14.32
C VAL A 275 4.05 13.01 -13.53
N TYR A 276 5.16 13.68 -13.25
CA TYR A 276 5.17 15.01 -12.67
C TYR A 276 5.10 16.04 -13.79
N LEU A 277 4.13 16.94 -13.67
CA LEU A 277 4.00 18.10 -14.54
C LEU A 277 4.31 19.37 -13.76
N HIS A 278 4.89 20.35 -14.45
CA HIS A 278 5.13 21.69 -13.92
C HIS A 278 4.37 22.73 -14.76
N SER A 279 3.61 23.58 -14.08
CA SER A 279 2.85 24.69 -14.66
C SER A 279 2.79 25.83 -13.66
N PRO A 280 3.72 26.81 -13.74
CA PRO A 280 3.77 27.94 -12.82
C PRO A 280 2.47 28.74 -12.81
N GLY A 281 2.03 29.13 -11.60
CA GLY A 281 0.80 29.91 -11.41
C GLY A 281 -0.49 29.11 -11.53
N SER A 282 -0.43 27.82 -11.87
CA SER A 282 -1.59 26.94 -11.94
C SER A 282 -1.90 26.31 -10.59
N THR A 283 -3.19 25.99 -10.39
CA THR A 283 -3.70 25.22 -9.25
C THR A 283 -4.89 24.39 -9.70
N LEU A 284 -5.05 23.19 -9.13
CA LEU A 284 -6.22 22.35 -9.37
C LEU A 284 -7.41 22.80 -8.50
N PRO A 285 -8.66 22.49 -8.88
CA PRO A 285 -9.85 22.78 -8.07
C PRO A 285 -9.85 22.11 -6.69
N ALA A 286 -9.08 21.04 -6.51
CA ALA A 286 -8.92 20.31 -5.27
C ALA A 286 -7.49 19.72 -5.17
N PRO A 287 -7.03 19.37 -3.96
CA PRO A 287 -5.72 18.74 -3.77
C PRO A 287 -5.53 17.42 -4.53
N MET A 288 -6.64 16.74 -4.84
CA MET A 288 -6.71 15.51 -5.64
C MET A 288 -7.94 15.57 -6.54
N LEU A 289 -7.78 15.18 -7.79
CA LEU A 289 -8.85 14.97 -8.76
C LEU A 289 -8.82 13.53 -9.27
N ALA A 290 -9.99 12.94 -9.44
CA ALA A 290 -10.16 11.78 -10.30
C ALA A 290 -10.23 12.23 -11.76
N LEU A 291 -9.70 11.41 -12.66
CA LEU A 291 -9.70 11.63 -14.10
C LEU A 291 -10.36 10.46 -14.80
N CYS A 292 -10.92 10.70 -15.99
CA CYS A 292 -11.50 9.63 -16.80
C CYS A 292 -10.41 8.93 -17.58
N GLU A 293 -10.16 7.65 -17.23
CA GLU A 293 -9.25 6.79 -18.00
C GLU A 293 -9.83 6.48 -19.38
N GLY A 294 -8.95 6.41 -20.39
CA GLY A 294 -9.30 6.06 -21.76
C GLY A 294 -8.09 5.62 -22.57
N ALA A 295 -8.30 5.28 -23.83
CA ALA A 295 -7.25 4.76 -24.71
C ALA A 295 -6.03 5.69 -24.81
N ASP A 296 -6.28 7.02 -24.82
CA ASP A 296 -5.26 8.07 -24.89
C ASP A 296 -5.27 8.99 -23.65
N ALA A 297 -5.83 8.50 -22.55
CA ALA A 297 -5.98 9.21 -21.29
C ALA A 297 -5.62 8.25 -20.12
N PRO A 298 -4.31 8.02 -19.87
CA PRO A 298 -3.88 6.96 -18.96
C PRO A 298 -4.04 7.27 -17.47
N ALA A 299 -4.04 8.55 -17.08
CA ALA A 299 -4.05 8.92 -15.67
C ALA A 299 -5.45 8.81 -15.07
N GLN A 300 -5.53 8.16 -13.90
CA GLN A 300 -6.76 8.06 -13.13
C GLN A 300 -6.86 9.13 -12.03
N PHE A 301 -5.73 9.68 -11.61
CA PHE A 301 -5.68 10.70 -10.55
C PHE A 301 -4.63 11.77 -10.84
N ALA A 302 -4.96 13.00 -10.44
CA ALA A 302 -4.03 14.13 -10.43
C ALA A 302 -3.96 14.73 -9.02
N PHE A 303 -2.76 15.12 -8.58
CA PHE A 303 -2.50 15.71 -7.28
C PHE A 303 -1.82 17.05 -7.44
N ASP A 304 -2.27 18.06 -6.69
CA ASP A 304 -1.67 19.39 -6.62
C ASP A 304 -0.75 19.48 -5.40
N HIS A 305 0.54 19.40 -5.64
CA HIS A 305 1.54 19.45 -4.58
C HIS A 305 1.54 20.76 -3.82
N GLY A 306 1.22 21.89 -4.49
CA GLY A 306 1.11 23.19 -3.83
C GLY A 306 0.03 23.21 -2.74
N GLN A 307 -1.12 22.56 -2.97
CA GLN A 307 -2.18 22.43 -1.98
C GLN A 307 -1.88 21.39 -0.88
N LEU A 308 -0.85 20.59 -1.06
CA LEU A 308 -0.38 19.58 -0.12
C LEU A 308 0.88 20.02 0.67
N GLY A 309 1.29 21.28 0.53
CA GLY A 309 2.45 21.83 1.24
C GLY A 309 3.79 21.63 0.53
N GLY A 310 3.77 21.11 -0.69
CA GLY A 310 4.93 21.02 -1.59
C GLY A 310 5.07 22.23 -2.51
N ALA A 311 5.85 22.11 -3.58
CA ALA A 311 6.12 23.20 -4.51
C ALA A 311 4.87 23.60 -5.30
N PRO A 312 4.48 24.90 -5.28
CA PRO A 312 3.39 25.41 -6.10
C PRO A 312 3.68 25.19 -7.60
N GLY A 313 2.61 24.91 -8.36
CA GLY A 313 2.72 24.65 -9.81
C GLY A 313 3.31 23.27 -10.17
N ARG A 314 3.52 22.39 -9.19
CA ARG A 314 3.91 21.00 -9.41
C ARG A 314 2.71 20.10 -9.20
N PHE A 315 2.51 19.16 -10.14
CA PHE A 315 1.39 18.24 -10.16
C PHE A 315 1.89 16.82 -10.39
N ALA A 316 1.31 15.85 -9.69
CA ALA A 316 1.60 14.42 -9.92
C ALA A 316 0.39 13.75 -10.55
N PHE A 317 0.58 13.08 -11.68
CA PHE A 317 -0.43 12.29 -12.38
C PHE A 317 -0.09 10.82 -12.22
N VAL A 318 -1.06 10.03 -11.73
CA VAL A 318 -0.86 8.62 -11.42
C VAL A 318 -1.54 7.75 -12.46
N VAL A 319 -0.76 6.83 -13.03
CA VAL A 319 -1.20 5.79 -13.96
C VAL A 319 -1.00 4.45 -13.26
N SER A 320 -2.09 3.88 -12.79
CA SER A 320 -2.16 2.55 -12.18
C SER A 320 -2.49 1.50 -13.25
N GLY A 321 -2.17 0.21 -12.98
CA GLY A 321 -2.34 -0.84 -13.99
C GLY A 321 -1.53 -0.52 -15.27
N ALA A 322 -0.35 0.09 -15.10
CA ALA A 322 0.39 0.74 -16.17
C ALA A 322 1.17 -0.21 -17.09
N ALA A 323 0.99 -1.55 -16.99
CA ALA A 323 1.72 -2.51 -17.81
C ALA A 323 1.66 -2.20 -19.31
N PRO A 324 0.48 -1.91 -19.92
CA PRO A 324 0.42 -1.59 -21.35
C PRO A 324 1.19 -0.31 -21.73
N TRP A 325 1.25 0.67 -20.82
CA TRP A 325 1.96 1.92 -21.04
C TRP A 325 3.47 1.78 -20.86
N VAL A 326 3.89 0.92 -19.95
CA VAL A 326 5.32 0.59 -19.77
C VAL A 326 5.87 -0.19 -20.99
N GLU A 327 5.06 -1.08 -21.57
CA GLU A 327 5.41 -1.89 -22.73
C GLU A 327 5.49 -1.06 -24.02
N ARG A 328 4.47 -0.25 -24.29
CA ARG A 328 4.40 0.52 -25.55
C ARG A 328 5.16 1.85 -25.51
N GLY A 329 5.43 2.40 -24.33
CA GLY A 329 6.00 3.74 -24.16
C GLY A 329 5.00 4.89 -24.38
N GLY A 330 5.49 6.14 -24.38
CA GLY A 330 4.65 7.33 -24.66
C GLY A 330 3.72 7.74 -23.52
N CYS A 331 3.91 7.22 -22.30
CA CYS A 331 3.01 7.49 -21.16
C CYS A 331 3.06 8.97 -20.74
N ALA A 332 4.23 9.59 -20.73
CA ALA A 332 4.37 10.99 -20.31
C ALA A 332 3.65 11.95 -21.27
N GLU A 333 3.80 11.72 -22.57
CA GLU A 333 3.18 12.50 -23.64
C GLU A 333 1.63 12.34 -23.58
N ALA A 334 1.15 11.12 -23.36
CA ALA A 334 -0.28 10.86 -23.24
C ALA A 334 -0.87 11.52 -21.99
N VAL A 335 -0.18 11.47 -20.84
CA VAL A 335 -0.60 12.19 -19.62
C VAL A 335 -0.59 13.70 -19.84
N LEU A 336 0.43 14.25 -20.50
CA LEU A 336 0.50 15.67 -20.81
C LEU A 336 -0.67 16.11 -21.70
N ALA A 337 -0.98 15.33 -22.75
CA ALA A 337 -2.10 15.58 -23.63
C ALA A 337 -3.46 15.49 -22.88
N GLN A 338 -3.63 14.48 -22.03
CA GLN A 338 -4.81 14.34 -21.15
C GLN A 338 -4.96 15.56 -20.24
N ALA A 339 -3.91 15.92 -19.52
CA ALA A 339 -3.89 17.04 -18.59
C ALA A 339 -4.21 18.38 -19.29
N THR A 340 -3.65 18.60 -20.49
CA THR A 340 -3.90 19.80 -21.28
C THR A 340 -5.35 19.89 -21.76
N ARG A 341 -5.96 18.77 -22.09
CA ARG A 341 -7.34 18.69 -22.58
C ARG A 341 -8.36 18.83 -21.44
N GLU A 342 -8.11 18.20 -20.29
CA GLU A 342 -9.11 18.04 -19.23
C GLU A 342 -9.03 19.11 -18.13
N LEU A 343 -7.88 19.77 -17.99
CA LEU A 343 -7.64 20.73 -16.91
C LEU A 343 -7.37 22.14 -17.46
N ARG A 344 -7.55 23.12 -16.57
CA ARG A 344 -7.25 24.52 -16.88
C ARG A 344 -5.89 24.91 -16.33
N TRP A 345 -5.08 25.53 -17.14
CA TRP A 345 -3.71 25.91 -16.81
C TRP A 345 -3.49 27.41 -17.00
N ALA A 346 -2.84 28.06 -16.03
CA ALA A 346 -2.40 29.44 -16.16
C ALA A 346 -1.22 29.56 -17.13
N THR A 347 -0.34 28.56 -17.13
CA THR A 347 0.78 28.41 -18.04
C THR A 347 0.73 26.99 -18.62
N PRO A 348 1.00 26.78 -19.92
CA PRO A 348 1.02 25.43 -20.48
C PRO A 348 1.89 24.46 -19.64
N PRO A 349 1.37 23.30 -19.26
CA PRO A 349 2.11 22.36 -18.46
C PRO A 349 3.23 21.71 -19.28
N VAL A 350 4.32 21.40 -18.61
CA VAL A 350 5.44 20.64 -19.19
C VAL A 350 5.72 19.42 -18.35
N VAL A 351 6.23 18.35 -19.00
CA VAL A 351 6.69 17.16 -18.26
C VAL A 351 7.97 17.54 -17.51
N ASP A 352 7.92 17.41 -16.20
CA ASP A 352 9.04 17.66 -15.30
C ASP A 352 9.79 16.35 -15.03
N ARG A 353 9.03 15.25 -14.76
CA ARG A 353 9.62 13.94 -14.49
C ARG A 353 8.64 12.82 -14.77
N LEU A 354 9.19 11.65 -15.14
CA LEU A 354 8.48 10.37 -15.16
C LEU A 354 9.19 9.40 -14.22
N LEU A 355 8.43 8.77 -13.33
CA LEU A 355 8.90 7.70 -12.47
C LEU A 355 8.07 6.45 -12.73
N THR A 356 8.74 5.31 -12.84
CA THR A 356 8.09 4.00 -13.03
C THR A 356 8.53 3.05 -11.94
N GLU A 357 7.61 2.67 -11.07
CA GLU A 357 7.82 1.53 -10.18
C GLU A 357 7.28 0.27 -10.86
N LYS A 358 8.19 -0.53 -11.40
CA LYS A 358 7.83 -1.72 -12.21
C LYS A 358 7.17 -2.82 -11.38
N ARG A 359 7.45 -2.89 -10.08
CA ARG A 359 6.89 -3.86 -9.14
C ARG A 359 6.16 -3.15 -8.03
N ALA A 360 5.23 -2.25 -8.40
CA ALA A 360 4.53 -1.42 -7.45
C ALA A 360 3.66 -2.24 -6.51
N THR A 361 2.87 -3.15 -7.07
CA THR A 361 1.99 -4.07 -6.32
C THR A 361 2.03 -5.44 -6.94
N PHE A 362 1.70 -6.49 -6.19
CA PHE A 362 1.33 -7.75 -6.84
C PHE A 362 -0.02 -7.59 -7.55
N ALA A 363 -0.21 -8.30 -8.66
CA ALA A 363 -1.48 -8.35 -9.38
C ALA A 363 -2.53 -9.05 -8.51
N CYS A 364 -3.50 -8.28 -8.01
CA CYS A 364 -4.50 -8.76 -7.04
C CYS A 364 -5.65 -9.49 -7.75
N THR A 365 -5.36 -10.68 -8.30
CA THR A 365 -6.30 -11.47 -9.09
C THR A 365 -7.18 -12.38 -8.22
N PRO A 366 -8.36 -12.81 -8.71
CA PRO A 366 -9.20 -13.78 -8.03
C PRO A 366 -8.44 -15.09 -7.74
N GLY A 367 -8.63 -15.63 -6.54
CA GLY A 367 -8.01 -16.91 -6.15
C GLY A 367 -6.48 -16.90 -6.02
N LEU A 368 -5.83 -15.72 -6.01
CA LEU A 368 -4.38 -15.62 -5.88
C LEU A 368 -3.90 -16.26 -4.58
N ALA A 369 -3.10 -17.33 -4.69
CA ALA A 369 -2.33 -17.86 -3.59
C ALA A 369 -1.14 -16.92 -3.29
N ARG A 370 -0.93 -16.64 -2.00
CA ARG A 370 0.18 -15.82 -1.52
C ARG A 370 0.92 -16.56 -0.41
N PRO A 371 2.28 -16.48 -0.36
CA PRO A 371 3.07 -17.23 0.58
C PRO A 371 2.72 -16.88 2.04
N PRO A 372 2.70 -17.86 2.96
CA PRO A 372 2.45 -17.61 4.38
C PRO A 372 3.61 -16.85 5.04
N ALA A 373 3.32 -16.19 6.17
CA ALA A 373 4.35 -15.44 6.91
C ALA A 373 5.46 -16.35 7.47
N ARG A 374 5.14 -17.58 7.91
CA ARG A 374 6.12 -18.52 8.45
C ARG A 374 6.75 -19.34 7.33
N ILE A 375 8.06 -19.26 7.18
CA ILE A 375 8.84 -20.02 6.19
C ILE A 375 9.34 -21.34 6.81
N ALA A 376 9.92 -21.23 8.01
CA ALA A 376 10.45 -22.32 8.82
C ALA A 376 10.46 -21.91 10.30
N PRO A 377 10.71 -22.81 11.27
CA PRO A 377 10.93 -22.44 12.65
C PRO A 377 12.06 -21.40 12.77
N GLY A 378 11.78 -20.23 13.36
CA GLY A 378 12.73 -19.11 13.46
C GLY A 378 12.92 -18.28 12.19
N LEU A 379 12.26 -18.61 11.07
CA LEU A 379 12.32 -17.86 9.82
C LEU A 379 10.94 -17.40 9.38
N PHE A 380 10.76 -16.09 9.31
CA PHE A 380 9.49 -15.47 8.92
C PHE A 380 9.68 -14.53 7.73
N ALA A 381 8.60 -14.28 7.00
CA ALA A 381 8.54 -13.25 5.97
C ALA A 381 7.52 -12.19 6.34
N ALA A 382 7.79 -10.94 5.93
CA ALA A 382 6.91 -9.79 6.10
C ALA A 382 6.89 -8.94 4.82
N GLY A 383 5.71 -8.48 4.46
CA GLY A 383 5.51 -7.65 3.27
C GLY A 383 4.05 -7.61 2.88
N ASP A 384 3.70 -6.68 2.03
CA ASP A 384 2.35 -6.56 1.47
C ASP A 384 1.92 -7.79 0.67
N TYR A 385 2.88 -8.58 0.18
CA TYR A 385 2.66 -9.79 -0.62
C TYR A 385 2.35 -11.05 0.20
N ILE A 386 2.52 -11.02 1.52
CA ILE A 386 2.23 -12.16 2.41
C ILE A 386 0.72 -12.43 2.46
N ALA A 387 0.34 -13.70 2.61
CA ALA A 387 -1.05 -14.15 2.71
C ALA A 387 -1.83 -13.34 3.75
N GLY A 388 -3.00 -12.86 3.35
CA GLY A 388 -3.84 -12.01 4.18
C GLY A 388 -5.00 -11.40 3.37
N PRO A 389 -5.90 -10.68 4.01
CA PRO A 389 -7.11 -10.19 3.36
C PRO A 389 -6.92 -8.89 2.57
N TYR A 390 -5.73 -8.28 2.62
CA TYR A 390 -5.46 -6.96 2.04
C TYR A 390 -4.82 -7.04 0.66
N PRO A 391 -5.05 -6.04 -0.22
CA PRO A 391 -4.23 -5.82 -1.39
C PRO A 391 -2.83 -5.33 -0.99
N ALA A 392 -1.97 -5.05 -1.97
CA ALA A 392 -0.65 -4.47 -1.75
C ALA A 392 -0.77 -3.02 -1.23
N THR A 393 -0.76 -2.84 0.08
CA THR A 393 -0.91 -1.55 0.75
C THR A 393 0.15 -1.34 1.83
N LEU A 394 0.36 -0.08 2.22
CA LEU A 394 1.23 0.26 3.36
C LEU A 394 0.73 -0.40 4.65
N GLU A 395 -0.58 -0.39 4.88
CA GLU A 395 -1.19 -1.05 6.04
C GLU A 395 -0.98 -2.56 6.02
N GLY A 396 -1.14 -3.20 4.85
CA GLY A 396 -0.87 -4.62 4.69
C GLY A 396 0.59 -4.97 4.99
N ALA A 397 1.52 -4.12 4.56
CA ALA A 397 2.95 -4.27 4.84
C ALA A 397 3.25 -4.13 6.35
N VAL A 398 2.72 -3.10 7.01
CA VAL A 398 2.89 -2.89 8.46
C VAL A 398 2.33 -4.06 9.25
N ARG A 399 1.11 -4.49 8.96
CA ARG A 399 0.47 -5.65 9.62
C ARG A 399 1.25 -6.94 9.44
N ALA A 400 1.80 -7.18 8.25
CA ALA A 400 2.65 -8.35 8.01
C ALA A 400 3.94 -8.28 8.86
N GLY A 401 4.53 -7.08 9.01
CA GLY A 401 5.69 -6.87 9.89
C GLY A 401 5.38 -7.16 11.35
N LEU A 402 4.26 -6.63 11.85
CA LEU A 402 3.80 -6.89 13.23
C LEU A 402 3.51 -8.38 13.46
N ALA A 403 2.85 -9.04 12.51
CA ALA A 403 2.55 -10.48 12.60
C ALA A 403 3.82 -11.34 12.60
N ALA A 404 4.81 -11.00 11.77
CA ALA A 404 6.10 -11.69 11.77
C ALA A 404 6.83 -11.53 13.11
N ALA A 405 6.82 -10.32 13.70
CA ALA A 405 7.39 -10.08 15.01
C ALA A 405 6.70 -10.89 16.12
N GLN A 406 5.36 -10.96 16.09
CA GLN A 406 4.59 -11.80 17.00
C GLN A 406 4.92 -13.28 16.84
N GLY A 407 5.10 -13.77 15.61
CA GLY A 407 5.51 -15.13 15.33
C GLY A 407 6.87 -15.47 15.94
N VAL A 408 7.86 -14.60 15.76
CA VAL A 408 9.20 -14.74 16.38
C VAL A 408 9.10 -14.79 17.91
N ALA A 409 8.35 -13.88 18.52
CA ALA A 409 8.20 -13.81 19.97
C ALA A 409 7.49 -15.05 20.54
N ALA A 410 6.47 -15.56 19.86
CA ALA A 410 5.73 -16.77 20.27
C ALA A 410 6.63 -18.03 20.25
N GLU A 411 7.47 -18.20 19.23
CA GLU A 411 8.42 -19.32 19.16
C GLU A 411 9.52 -19.21 20.23
N ALA A 412 9.96 -17.99 20.59
CA ALA A 412 10.89 -17.76 21.68
C ALA A 412 10.32 -18.21 23.03
N GLY A 413 9.04 -17.89 23.29
CA GLY A 413 8.35 -18.29 24.54
C GLY A 413 8.20 -19.81 24.67
N THR A 414 7.89 -20.50 23.57
CA THR A 414 7.78 -21.97 23.57
C THR A 414 9.11 -22.66 23.81
N ALA A 415 10.19 -22.17 23.22
CA ALA A 415 11.54 -22.69 23.44
C ALA A 415 12.00 -22.53 24.91
N ALA A 416 11.71 -21.39 25.55
CA ALA A 416 12.02 -21.13 26.95
C ALA A 416 11.25 -22.07 27.91
N ASN A 417 9.96 -22.31 27.65
CA ASN A 417 9.13 -23.17 28.47
C ASN A 417 9.51 -24.68 28.31
N GLY A 418 9.89 -25.13 27.12
CA GLY A 418 10.37 -26.47 26.86
C GLY A 418 11.70 -26.79 27.58
N ALA A 419 12.58 -25.80 27.68
CA ALA A 419 13.85 -25.93 28.41
C ALA A 419 13.65 -25.99 29.94
N ALA A 420 12.64 -25.29 30.47
CA ALA A 420 12.33 -25.29 31.91
C ALA A 420 11.67 -26.59 32.41
N SER A 421 10.97 -27.32 31.52
CA SER A 421 10.29 -28.60 31.88
C SER A 421 11.19 -29.83 31.81
N GLY A 422 12.43 -29.70 31.30
CA GLY A 422 13.41 -30.78 31.12
C GLY A 422 14.40 -31.00 32.25
N SER A 423 14.13 -30.55 33.51
CA SER A 423 14.99 -30.85 34.65
C SER A 423 14.93 -32.35 34.99
N PRO A 424 16.06 -33.08 35.04
CA PRO A 424 16.05 -34.51 35.31
C PRO A 424 15.58 -34.75 36.75
N THR A 425 14.57 -35.60 36.92
CA THR A 425 14.23 -36.25 38.15
C THR A 425 15.49 -36.96 38.68
N LYS A 426 16.10 -36.46 39.73
CA LYS A 426 17.05 -37.22 40.51
C LYS A 426 16.29 -38.45 41.10
N THR A 427 16.67 -39.60 40.64
CA THR A 427 16.29 -40.88 41.26
C THR A 427 17.13 -41.09 42.51
N PRO A 428 16.54 -41.61 43.62
CA PRO A 428 17.22 -41.79 44.91
C PRO A 428 18.30 -42.87 44.90
#